data_384f1e7b2f42692477fb83fef1cf525d
#
_entry.id   384f1e7b2f42692477fb83fef1cf525d
#
_cell.length_a   1.000
_cell.length_b   1.000
_cell.length_c   1.000
_cell.angle_alpha   90.00
_cell.angle_beta   90.00
_cell.angle_gamma   90.00
#
_symmetry.space_group_name_H-M   'P 1'
#
loop_
_entity.id
_entity.type
_entity.pdbx_description
1 polymer ?
#
loop_
_entity_poly.entity_id
_entity_poly.type
_entity_poly.pdbx_seq_one_letter_code
_entity_poly.pdbx_strand_id
1 'polypeptide(L)' 'MSNIYKWLNREKSRYYTIIVKKDEPNEIILSHSWGGCNSNRGGKKNLFVQTEEEVQKLINKMMRRRKNRGYDLTHP' A
#
# COMPACT_ATOMS: atom_id res chain seq x y z
N MET A 1 -12.32 -10.83 1.73
CA MET A 1 -12.50 -9.56 1.02
C MET A 1 -11.17 -8.83 0.93
N SER A 2 -10.80 -8.35 -0.24
CA SER A 2 -9.53 -7.67 -0.47
C SER A 2 -9.76 -6.18 -0.67
N ASN A 3 -8.96 -5.36 -0.02
CA ASN A 3 -8.94 -3.92 -0.26
C ASN A 3 -7.62 -3.55 -0.91
N ILE A 4 -7.71 -2.73 -1.93
CA ILE A 4 -6.55 -2.29 -2.69
C ILE A 4 -6.43 -0.78 -2.59
N TYR A 5 -5.22 -0.32 -2.27
CA TYR A 5 -4.89 1.11 -2.21
C TYR A 5 -3.75 1.34 -3.19
N LYS A 6 -3.95 2.27 -4.12
CA LYS A 6 -2.94 2.61 -5.12
C LYS A 6 -2.64 4.09 -5.07
N TRP A 7 -1.36 4.40 -5.03
CA TRP A 7 -0.86 5.78 -5.08
C TRP A 7 0.04 5.95 -6.29
N LEU A 8 -0.03 7.10 -6.90
CA LEU A 8 0.78 7.43 -8.06
C LEU A 8 1.43 8.78 -7.89
N ASN A 9 2.73 8.85 -8.11
CA ASN A 9 3.47 10.10 -8.20
C ASN A 9 3.77 10.35 -9.67
N ARG A 10 3.00 11.21 -10.31
CA ARG A 10 3.12 11.45 -11.75
C ARG A 10 4.37 12.20 -12.12
N GLU A 11 4.79 13.11 -11.25
CA GLU A 11 6.00 13.88 -11.47
C GLU A 11 7.25 13.00 -11.54
N LYS A 12 7.32 12.01 -10.64
CA LYS A 12 8.47 11.10 -10.59
C LYS A 12 8.21 9.77 -11.29
N SER A 13 7.02 9.57 -11.83
CA SER A 13 6.60 8.32 -12.49
C SER A 13 6.83 7.12 -11.59
N ARG A 14 6.34 7.20 -10.36
CA ARG A 14 6.45 6.12 -9.36
C ARG A 14 5.10 5.74 -8.83
N TYR A 15 4.97 4.47 -8.48
CA TYR A 15 3.74 3.97 -7.88
C TYR A 15 4.02 3.31 -6.53
N TYR A 16 2.97 3.20 -5.73
CA TYR A 16 2.98 2.46 -4.48
C TYR A 16 1.62 1.80 -4.31
N THR A 17 1.60 0.52 -3.97
CA THR A 17 0.36 -0.23 -3.85
C THR A 17 0.37 -1.02 -2.56
N ILE A 18 -0.77 -1.04 -1.86
CA ILE A 18 -0.99 -1.90 -0.71
C ILE A 18 -2.25 -2.72 -0.97
N ILE A 19 -2.13 -4.02 -0.86
CA ILE A 19 -3.26 -4.93 -0.96
C ILE A 19 -3.46 -5.56 0.41
N VAL A 20 -4.65 -5.39 0.97
CA VAL A 20 -5.03 -5.98 2.24
C VAL A 20 -5.74 -7.29 1.96
N LYS A 21 -5.19 -8.39 2.42
CA LYS A 21 -5.74 -9.74 2.23
C LYS A 21 -6.06 -10.36 3.57
N LYS A 22 -7.23 -10.95 3.69
CA LYS A 22 -7.61 -11.72 4.87
C LYS A 22 -7.64 -13.19 4.47
N ASP A 23 -6.63 -13.94 4.87
CA ASP A 23 -6.50 -15.33 4.48
C ASP A 23 -7.16 -16.29 5.46
N GLU A 24 -7.08 -15.97 6.74
CA GLU A 24 -7.67 -16.77 7.81
C GLU A 24 -8.29 -15.87 8.86
N PRO A 25 -9.11 -16.43 9.77
CA PRO A 25 -9.87 -15.60 10.70
C PRO A 25 -9.05 -14.60 11.53
N ASN A 26 -7.78 -14.91 11.77
CA ASN A 26 -6.92 -14.05 12.58
C ASN A 26 -5.65 -13.62 11.86
N GLU A 27 -5.59 -13.80 10.55
CA GLU A 27 -4.42 -13.38 9.78
C GLU A 27 -4.79 -12.37 8.71
N ILE A 28 -4.12 -11.25 8.76
CA ILE A 28 -4.27 -10.19 7.77
C ILE A 28 -2.88 -9.94 7.19
N ILE A 29 -2.79 -9.96 5.87
CA ILE A 29 -1.55 -9.72 5.17
C ILE A 29 -1.67 -8.42 4.39
N LEU A 30 -0.72 -7.50 4.62
CA LEU A 30 -0.60 -6.31 3.81
C LEU A 30 0.56 -6.50 2.85
N SER A 31 0.22 -6.64 1.58
CA SER A 31 1.22 -6.77 0.52
C SER A 31 1.53 -5.40 -0.04
N HIS A 32 2.77 -4.94 0.19
CA HIS A 32 3.25 -3.67 -0.31
C HIS A 32 4.04 -3.91 -1.58
N SER A 33 3.81 -3.09 -2.59
CA SER A 33 4.65 -3.08 -3.78
C SER A 33 4.87 -1.65 -4.23
N TRP A 34 6.06 -1.39 -4.76
CA TRP A 34 6.44 -0.06 -5.20
C TRP A 34 7.42 -0.16 -6.35
N GLY A 35 7.54 0.93 -7.10
CA GLY A 35 8.48 0.96 -8.21
C GLY A 35 8.28 2.16 -9.11
N GLY A 36 9.02 2.19 -10.22
CA GLY A 36 8.85 3.17 -11.26
C GLY A 36 7.87 2.68 -12.32
N CYS A 37 7.07 3.59 -12.86
CA CYS A 37 6.09 3.23 -13.88
C CYS A 37 6.77 2.78 -15.18
N ASN A 38 7.95 3.32 -15.47
CA ASN A 38 8.69 3.03 -16.70
C ASN A 38 10.00 2.28 -16.41
N SER A 39 10.04 1.56 -15.28
CA SER A 39 11.26 0.91 -14.84
C SER A 39 10.93 -0.46 -14.26
N ASN A 40 11.86 -1.40 -14.41
CA ASN A 40 11.73 -2.71 -13.77
C ASN A 40 12.22 -2.70 -12.32
N ARG A 41 12.67 -1.54 -11.84
CA ARG A 41 13.12 -1.43 -10.45
C ARG A 41 11.94 -1.25 -9.53
N GLY A 42 11.97 -1.96 -8.42
CA GLY A 42 10.94 -1.87 -7.43
C GLY A 42 11.14 -2.94 -6.38
N GLY A 43 10.18 -3.05 -5.49
CA GLY A 43 10.25 -4.03 -4.43
C GLY A 43 8.87 -4.47 -3.98
N LYS A 44 8.86 -5.53 -3.18
CA LYS A 44 7.66 -6.07 -2.57
C LYS A 44 7.97 -6.40 -1.12
N LYS A 45 6.94 -6.28 -0.29
CA LYS A 45 7.07 -6.58 1.13
C LYS A 45 5.72 -7.02 1.66
N ASN A 46 5.71 -8.07 2.45
CA ASN A 46 4.49 -8.54 3.12
C ASN A 46 4.61 -8.28 4.61
N LEU A 47 3.58 -7.67 5.17
CA LEU A 47 3.45 -7.47 6.60
C LEU A 47 2.28 -8.26 7.13
N PHE A 48 2.51 -8.97 8.23
CA PHE A 48 1.48 -9.76 8.89
C PHE A 48 0.92 -8.95 10.06
N VAL A 49 -0.39 -8.80 10.10
CA VAL A 49 -1.08 -7.99 11.10
C VAL A 49 -2.19 -8.82 11.71
N GLN A 50 -2.44 -8.64 12.99
CA GLN A 50 -3.41 -9.46 13.70
C GLN A 50 -4.79 -8.84 13.85
N THR A 51 -4.89 -7.52 13.80
CA THR A 51 -6.16 -6.83 14.02
C THR A 51 -6.44 -5.81 12.93
N GLU A 52 -7.73 -5.54 12.71
CA GLU A 52 -8.15 -4.53 11.76
C GLU A 52 -7.77 -3.11 12.21
N GLU A 53 -7.69 -2.89 13.50
CA GLU A 53 -7.23 -1.61 14.03
C GLU A 53 -5.80 -1.31 13.60
N GLU A 54 -4.93 -2.31 13.65
CA GLU A 54 -3.56 -2.16 13.21
C GLU A 54 -3.47 -1.88 11.72
N VAL A 55 -4.34 -2.54 10.93
CA VAL A 55 -4.43 -2.28 9.50
C VAL A 55 -4.79 -0.82 9.26
N GLN A 56 -5.82 -0.33 9.94
CA GLN A 56 -6.30 1.03 9.75
C GLN A 56 -5.24 2.06 10.13
N LYS A 57 -4.52 1.82 11.20
CA LYS A 57 -3.42 2.69 11.61
C LYS A 57 -2.32 2.74 10.57
N LEU A 58 -1.96 1.59 10.03
CA LEU A 58 -0.93 1.51 8.99
C LEU A 58 -1.37 2.23 7.71
N ILE A 59 -2.61 2.01 7.28
CA ILE A 59 -3.14 2.65 6.08
C ILE A 59 -3.17 4.17 6.26
N ASN A 60 -3.65 4.66 7.41
CA ASN A 60 -3.69 6.09 7.68
C ASN A 60 -2.29 6.71 7.68
N LYS A 61 -1.33 6.01 8.26
CA LYS A 61 0.06 6.45 8.28
C LYS A 61 0.64 6.52 6.86
N MET A 62 0.33 5.51 6.05
CA MET A 62 0.79 5.46 4.66
C MET A 62 0.15 6.54 3.80
N MET A 63 -1.14 6.80 4.00
CA MET A 63 -1.82 7.87 3.28
C MET A 63 -1.14 9.22 3.53
N ARG A 64 -0.84 9.52 4.79
CA ARG A 64 -0.17 10.75 5.16
C ARG A 64 1.23 10.83 4.56
N ARG A 65 1.99 9.75 4.67
CA ARG A 65 3.36 9.69 4.16
C ARG A 65 3.40 9.84 2.64
N ARG A 66 2.52 9.14 1.93
CA ARG A 66 2.49 9.20 0.47
C ARG A 66 2.06 10.59 -0.01
N LYS A 67 1.09 11.20 0.64
CA LYS A 67 0.65 12.56 0.31
C LYS A 67 1.79 13.55 0.48
N ASN A 68 2.54 13.44 1.56
CA ASN A 68 3.67 14.33 1.83
C ASN A 68 4.80 14.18 0.81
N ARG A 69 4.86 13.05 0.14
CA ARG A 69 5.87 12.80 -0.88
C ARG A 69 5.37 13.03 -2.30
N GLY A 70 4.18 13.62 -2.44
CA GLY A 70 3.65 13.96 -3.74
C GLY A 70 2.88 12.86 -4.45
N TYR A 71 2.46 11.83 -3.72
CA TYR A 71 1.64 10.77 -4.28
C TYR A 71 0.16 11.13 -4.16
N ASP A 72 -0.61 10.77 -5.17
CA ASP A 72 -2.06 10.88 -5.16
C ASP A 72 -2.67 9.49 -5.06
N LEU A 73 -3.69 9.37 -4.21
CA LEU A 73 -4.43 8.13 -4.10
C LEU A 73 -5.33 7.97 -5.32
N THR A 74 -5.08 6.94 -6.12
CA THR A 74 -5.84 6.71 -7.35
C THR A 74 -6.88 5.62 -7.21
N HIS A 75 -6.77 4.79 -6.19
CA HIS A 75 -7.72 3.71 -5.93
C HIS A 75 -7.77 3.42 -4.44
N PRO A 76 -8.90 3.68 -3.78
CA PRO A 76 -9.13 3.30 -2.39
C PRO A 76 -9.54 1.84 -2.28
#